data_2c84cb7537606e903075c0b11276fa22
#
_entry.id   2c84cb7537606e903075c0b11276fa22
#
_cell.length_a   1.000
_cell.length_b   1.000
_cell.length_c   1.000
_cell.angle_alpha   90.00
_cell.angle_beta   90.00
_cell.angle_gamma   90.00
#
_symmetry.space_group_name_H-M   'P 1'
#
loop_
_entity.id
_entity.type
_entity.pdbx_description
1 polymer ?
#
loop_
_entity_poly.entity_id
_entity_poly.type
_entity_poly.pdbx_seq_one_letter_code
_entity_poly.pdbx_strand_id
1 'polypeptide(L)' 'MKLDRVIAVRNNKTIYRDENKCIKVFSADYSKADVLNEALNQARIEETGLNIPKVLEVTMVDGKWAIV' A
#
# COMPACT_ATOMS: atom_id res chain seq x y z
N MET A 1 5.13 -4.57 12.15
CA MET A 1 5.13 -4.75 10.67
C MET A 1 6.57 -5.04 10.22
N LYS A 2 6.77 -6.16 9.57
CA LYS A 2 8.09 -6.56 9.07
C LYS A 2 8.16 -6.33 7.57
N LEU A 3 9.18 -5.59 7.11
CA LEU A 3 9.40 -5.29 5.69
C LEU A 3 10.64 -6.05 5.17
N ASP A 4 10.69 -7.34 5.42
CA ASP A 4 11.82 -8.18 5.03
C ASP A 4 11.52 -9.10 3.84
N ARG A 5 10.27 -9.13 3.37
CA ARG A 5 9.85 -9.99 2.26
C ARG A 5 9.25 -9.16 1.12
N VAL A 6 10.06 -8.87 0.11
CA VAL A 6 9.63 -8.15 -1.08
C VAL A 6 8.93 -9.13 -2.02
N ILE A 7 7.71 -8.80 -2.46
CA ILE A 7 6.98 -9.61 -3.43
C ILE A 7 6.83 -8.92 -4.79
N ALA A 8 7.03 -7.61 -4.86
CA ALA A 8 6.99 -6.88 -6.13
C ALA A 8 7.69 -5.53 -5.99
N VAL A 9 8.32 -5.07 -7.09
CA VAL A 9 8.93 -3.75 -7.18
C VAL A 9 8.33 -3.04 -8.38
N ARG A 10 7.88 -1.79 -8.19
CA ARG A 10 7.35 -0.92 -9.24
C ARG A 10 8.14 0.38 -9.26
N ASN A 11 7.90 1.23 -10.28
CA ASN A 11 8.66 2.47 -10.42
C ASN A 11 8.55 3.40 -9.22
N ASN A 12 7.41 3.45 -8.56
CA ASN A 12 7.14 4.38 -7.48
C ASN A 12 6.78 3.70 -6.15
N LYS A 13 6.87 2.38 -6.07
CA LYS A 13 6.54 1.65 -4.84
C LYS A 13 7.17 0.27 -4.80
N THR A 14 7.39 -0.23 -3.60
CA THR A 14 7.80 -1.60 -3.33
C THR A 14 6.72 -2.27 -2.50
N ILE A 15 6.35 -3.48 -2.88
CA ILE A 15 5.29 -4.23 -2.20
C ILE A 15 5.94 -5.33 -1.38
N TYR A 16 5.64 -5.33 -0.09
CA TYR A 16 6.13 -6.32 0.87
C TYR A 16 4.99 -7.19 1.35
N ARG A 17 5.33 -8.34 1.86
CA ARG A 17 4.38 -9.21 2.55
C ARG A 17 4.83 -9.42 3.99
N ASP A 18 3.89 -9.26 4.92
CA ASP A 18 4.08 -9.59 6.34
C ASP A 18 2.89 -10.45 6.76
N GLU A 19 3.12 -11.76 6.92
CA GLU A 19 2.08 -12.74 7.19
C GLU A 19 0.99 -12.70 6.12
N ASN A 20 -0.23 -12.31 6.47
CA ASN A 20 -1.35 -12.23 5.53
C ASN A 20 -1.61 -10.80 5.03
N LYS A 21 -0.67 -9.89 5.28
CA LYS A 21 -0.81 -8.47 4.88
C LYS A 21 0.10 -8.13 3.72
N CYS A 22 -0.40 -7.31 2.81
CA CYS A 22 0.40 -6.64 1.79
C CYS A 22 0.67 -5.21 2.22
N ILE A 23 1.93 -4.77 2.13
CA ILE A 23 2.32 -3.41 2.46
C ILE A 23 2.93 -2.76 1.23
N LYS A 24 2.26 -1.76 0.68
CA LYS A 24 2.77 -0.96 -0.43
C LYS A 24 3.50 0.24 0.13
N VAL A 25 4.83 0.27 0.04
CA VAL A 25 5.64 1.40 0.48
C VAL A 25 5.99 2.24 -0.74
N PHE A 26 5.57 3.50 -0.74
CA PHE A 26 5.77 4.40 -1.87
C PHE A 26 7.14 5.10 -1.76
N SER A 27 7.68 5.54 -2.91
CA SER A 27 8.94 6.27 -2.92
C SER A 27 8.82 7.58 -2.13
N ALA A 28 9.95 8.11 -1.67
CA ALA A 28 9.97 9.27 -0.78
C ALA A 28 9.38 10.54 -1.41
N ASP A 29 9.38 10.62 -2.74
CA ASP A 29 8.84 11.76 -3.49
C ASP A 29 7.35 11.62 -3.84
N TYR A 30 6.72 10.51 -3.48
CA TYR A 30 5.30 10.28 -3.75
C TYR A 30 4.46 11.09 -2.76
N SER A 31 3.50 11.86 -3.25
CA SER A 31 2.73 12.78 -2.41
C SER A 31 1.71 12.05 -1.54
N LYS A 32 1.42 12.63 -0.38
CA LYS A 32 0.36 12.14 0.51
C LYS A 32 -0.99 12.09 -0.20
N ALA A 33 -1.29 13.11 -1.00
CA ALA A 33 -2.57 13.19 -1.72
C ALA A 33 -2.70 12.03 -2.70
N ASP A 34 -1.63 11.67 -3.41
CA ASP A 34 -1.65 10.58 -4.37
C ASP A 34 -1.79 9.23 -3.68
N VAL A 35 -1.15 9.05 -2.53
CA VAL A 35 -1.28 7.83 -1.72
C VAL A 35 -2.72 7.67 -1.24
N LEU A 36 -3.32 8.72 -0.72
CA LEU A 36 -4.71 8.70 -0.25
C LEU A 36 -5.67 8.44 -1.40
N ASN A 37 -5.39 9.01 -2.59
CA ASN A 37 -6.19 8.77 -3.78
C ASN A 37 -6.13 7.31 -4.23
N GLU A 38 -4.94 6.71 -4.19
CA GLU A 38 -4.81 5.28 -4.52
C GLU A 38 -5.55 4.40 -3.52
N ALA A 39 -5.47 4.72 -2.22
CA ALA A 39 -6.20 3.99 -1.18
C ALA A 39 -7.71 4.13 -1.38
N LEU A 40 -8.19 5.32 -1.74
CA LEU A 40 -9.61 5.56 -2.04
C LEU A 40 -10.07 4.71 -3.21
N ASN A 41 -9.31 4.67 -4.30
CA ASN A 41 -9.66 3.87 -5.47
C ASN A 41 -9.72 2.39 -5.14
N GLN A 42 -8.78 1.90 -4.32
CA GLN A 42 -8.79 0.50 -3.88
C GLN A 42 -10.02 0.21 -3.02
N ALA A 43 -10.38 1.12 -2.11
CA ALA A 43 -11.57 0.98 -1.27
C ALA A 43 -12.85 0.94 -2.12
N ARG A 44 -12.92 1.74 -3.19
CA ARG A 44 -14.05 1.71 -4.10
C ARG A 44 -14.20 0.36 -4.81
N ILE A 45 -13.07 -0.24 -5.20
CA ILE A 45 -13.08 -1.56 -5.82
C ILE A 45 -13.53 -2.62 -4.81
N GLU A 46 -13.12 -2.51 -3.54
CA GLU A 46 -13.60 -3.41 -2.47
C GLU A 46 -15.13 -3.43 -2.40
N GLU A 47 -15.76 -2.26 -2.53
CA GLU A 47 -17.21 -2.13 -2.45
C GLU A 47 -17.95 -2.80 -3.61
N THR A 48 -17.26 -3.12 -4.69
CA THR A 48 -17.87 -3.85 -5.82
C THR A 48 -18.01 -5.35 -5.57
N GLY A 49 -17.45 -5.85 -4.49
CA GLY A 49 -17.46 -7.28 -4.16
C GLY A 49 -16.35 -8.09 -4.82
N LEU A 50 -15.44 -7.44 -5.53
CA LEU A 50 -14.28 -8.13 -6.10
C LEU A 50 -13.34 -8.62 -4.99
N ASN A 51 -12.75 -9.80 -5.20
CA ASN A 51 -11.84 -10.39 -4.23
C ASN A 51 -10.45 -9.78 -4.36
N ILE A 52 -10.25 -8.63 -3.74
CA ILE A 52 -8.97 -7.93 -3.69
C ILE A 52 -8.57 -7.68 -2.24
N PRO A 53 -7.28 -7.42 -1.96
CA PRO A 53 -6.85 -7.05 -0.60
C PRO A 53 -7.55 -5.77 -0.14
N LYS A 54 -8.03 -5.77 1.10
CA LYS A 54 -8.69 -4.62 1.70
C LYS A 54 -7.65 -3.62 2.20
N VAL A 55 -7.95 -2.33 2.07
CA VAL A 55 -7.16 -1.28 2.71
C VAL A 55 -7.43 -1.32 4.21
N LEU A 56 -6.40 -1.58 5.00
CA LEU A 56 -6.49 -1.64 6.45
C LEU A 56 -6.05 -0.32 7.09
N GLU A 57 -5.00 0.29 6.56
CA GLU A 57 -4.53 1.58 7.04
C GLU A 57 -3.63 2.27 6.02
N VAL A 58 -3.51 3.58 6.14
CA VAL A 58 -2.53 4.40 5.45
C VAL A 58 -1.63 4.97 6.54
N THR A 59 -0.32 4.74 6.43
CA THR A 59 0.62 5.10 7.49
C THR A 59 1.97 5.50 6.90
N MET A 60 2.92 5.83 7.78
CA MET A 60 4.29 6.10 7.36
C MET A 60 5.23 5.03 7.87
N VAL A 61 6.19 4.66 7.03
CA VAL A 61 7.25 3.71 7.37
C VAL A 61 8.57 4.31 6.91
N ASP A 62 9.47 4.56 7.86
CA ASP A 62 10.80 5.13 7.58
C ASP A 62 10.76 6.39 6.71
N GLY A 63 9.82 7.28 6.99
CA GLY A 63 9.67 8.54 6.26
C GLY A 63 8.98 8.42 4.91
N LYS A 64 8.42 7.27 4.58
CA LYS A 64 7.69 7.01 3.34
C LYS A 64 6.25 6.66 3.63
N TRP A 65 5.34 7.04 2.74
CA TRP A 65 3.94 6.65 2.85
C TRP A 65 3.75 5.18 2.48
N ALA A 66 2.82 4.53 3.17
CA ALA A 66 2.51 3.13 2.92
C ALA A 66 1.00 2.87 3.05
N ILE A 67 0.51 1.93 2.24
CA ILE A 67 -0.84 1.39 2.34
C ILE A 67 -0.72 -0.06 2.79
N VAL A 68 -1.40 -0.39 3.88
CA VAL A 68 -1.41 -1.75 4.44
C VAL A 68 -2.68 -2.50 4.04
#